data_098801bd9b73ab1a80a795e5caca4a5b
#
_entry.id   098801bd9b73ab1a80a795e5caca4a5b
#
_cell.length_a   1.000
_cell.length_b   1.000
_cell.length_c   1.000
_cell.angle_alpha   90.00
_cell.angle_beta   90.00
_cell.angle_gamma   90.00
#
_symmetry.space_group_name_H-M   'P 1'
#
loop_
_entity.id
_entity.type
_entity.pdbx_description
1 polymer ?
#
loop_
_entity_poly.entity_id
_entity_poly.type
_entity_poly.pdbx_seq_one_letter_code
_entity_poly.pdbx_strand_id
1 'polypeptide(L)'
;MNDKGDEYMNTVIEVSNVSKTFGKGTNLNKVLDEACMYVSEGEFVSLMGASGSGKSTLLYLIGGLDRDFEGKITLCGEDIGSLKDSKLSKLRLDKLGFVFQFYNLVMNLNVEDNIMLPETVNGKKKSELKKQLDEILEITGLIEKRKAMPNTLSGGQQQRVAIARALLGNPSVILADEPTGNLDSKSTVEIMELFRKLNQEKKMTILQVTHSEKCASYGTRVITLDNGKTVG
;
A
#
# COMPACT_ATOMS: atom_id res chain seq x y z
N MET A 1 28.36 4.18 21.76
CA MET A 1 27.29 3.73 22.68
C MET A 1 26.00 3.86 21.87
N ASN A 2 25.32 2.77 21.72
CA ASN A 2 24.37 2.39 20.67
C ASN A 2 23.16 3.33 20.51
N ASP A 3 23.18 4.05 19.39
CA ASP A 3 22.02 4.82 18.87
C ASP A 3 21.03 3.93 18.07
N LYS A 4 21.18 2.61 18.16
CA LYS A 4 20.33 1.64 17.45
C LYS A 4 19.08 1.18 18.24
N GLY A 5 18.91 1.64 19.48
CA GLY A 5 17.84 1.21 20.38
C GLY A 5 16.51 1.94 20.14
N ASP A 6 16.54 3.21 19.73
CA ASP A 6 15.34 4.03 19.59
C ASP A 6 14.67 3.93 18.19
N GLU A 7 15.41 3.51 17.15
CA GLU A 7 14.89 3.36 15.78
C GLU A 7 13.87 2.21 15.63
N TYR A 8 13.90 1.21 16.51
CA TYR A 8 13.03 0.02 16.41
C TYR A 8 11.72 0.13 17.20
N MET A 9 11.56 1.13 18.08
CA MET A 9 10.41 1.19 18.99
C MET A 9 9.06 1.46 18.33
N ASN A 10 9.02 1.92 17.05
CA ASN A 10 7.80 2.21 16.31
C ASN A 10 7.78 1.61 14.90
N THR A 11 8.51 0.52 14.66
CA THR A 11 8.56 -0.14 13.35
C THR A 11 7.26 -0.87 13.06
N VAL A 12 6.59 -0.52 11.95
CA VAL A 12 5.35 -1.19 11.50
C VAL A 12 5.58 -2.19 10.37
N ILE A 13 6.66 -2.03 9.59
CA ILE A 13 7.12 -2.99 8.58
C ILE A 13 8.58 -3.27 8.82
N GLU A 14 8.94 -4.55 8.94
CA GLU A 14 10.33 -4.99 8.99
C GLU A 14 10.52 -6.15 8.02
N VAL A 15 11.51 -6.03 7.15
CA VAL A 15 11.92 -7.03 6.15
C VAL A 15 13.34 -7.43 6.47
N SER A 16 13.58 -8.70 6.77
CA SER A 16 14.88 -9.22 7.20
C SER A 16 15.32 -10.38 6.31
N ASN A 17 16.36 -10.14 5.50
CA ASN A 17 16.99 -11.11 4.60
C ASN A 17 15.98 -11.84 3.69
N VAL A 18 15.05 -11.10 3.09
CA VAL A 18 13.99 -11.66 2.27
C VAL A 18 14.52 -11.97 0.89
N SER A 19 14.39 -13.25 0.49
CA SER A 19 14.69 -13.73 -0.86
C SER A 19 13.45 -14.31 -1.52
N LYS A 20 13.31 -14.06 -2.83
CA LYS A 20 12.23 -14.60 -3.65
C LYS A 20 12.76 -15.08 -4.99
N THR A 21 12.46 -16.32 -5.32
CA THR A 21 12.80 -16.93 -6.60
C THR A 21 11.55 -17.41 -7.30
N PHE A 22 11.40 -17.07 -8.57
CA PHE A 22 10.34 -17.60 -9.44
C PHE A 22 10.91 -18.63 -10.41
N GLY A 23 10.05 -19.54 -10.89
CA GLY A 23 10.41 -20.56 -11.87
C GLY A 23 10.56 -21.94 -11.26
N LYS A 24 10.92 -22.93 -12.11
CA LYS A 24 11.15 -24.33 -11.72
C LYS A 24 12.33 -24.91 -12.49
N GLY A 25 13.05 -25.81 -11.86
CA GLY A 25 14.18 -26.55 -12.47
C GLY A 25 15.32 -25.61 -12.89
N THR A 26 15.68 -25.60 -14.17
CA THR A 26 16.80 -24.80 -14.72
C THR A 26 16.41 -23.31 -14.99
N ASN A 27 15.13 -22.98 -14.97
CA ASN A 27 14.64 -21.63 -15.25
C ASN A 27 14.30 -20.88 -13.95
N LEU A 28 15.26 -20.78 -13.05
CA LEU A 28 15.11 -20.02 -11.80
C LEU A 28 15.49 -18.56 -12.03
N ASN A 29 14.63 -17.65 -11.57
CA ASN A 29 14.86 -16.21 -11.56
C ASN A 29 14.76 -15.70 -10.13
N LYS A 30 15.89 -15.37 -9.52
CA LYS A 30 15.94 -14.76 -8.18
C LYS A 30 15.64 -13.28 -8.33
N VAL A 31 14.46 -12.87 -7.87
CA VAL A 31 13.93 -11.47 -7.97
C VAL A 31 14.28 -10.66 -6.75
N LEU A 32 14.33 -11.28 -5.57
CA LEU A 32 14.82 -10.66 -4.33
C LEU A 32 15.96 -11.50 -3.78
N ASP A 33 17.00 -10.83 -3.28
CA ASP A 33 18.22 -11.44 -2.77
C ASP A 33 18.62 -10.78 -1.43
N GLU A 34 18.18 -11.41 -0.33
CA GLU A 34 18.45 -10.95 1.04
C GLU A 34 18.04 -9.46 1.27
N ALA A 35 16.90 -9.05 0.71
CA ALA A 35 16.40 -7.72 0.88
C ALA A 35 16.11 -7.41 2.37
N CYS A 36 16.54 -6.22 2.84
CA CYS A 36 16.35 -5.77 4.20
C CYS A 36 15.84 -4.32 4.19
N MET A 37 14.71 -4.04 4.86
CA MET A 37 14.22 -2.68 5.05
C MET A 37 13.29 -2.59 6.24
N TYR A 38 13.06 -1.38 6.72
CA TYR A 38 12.04 -1.11 7.72
C TYR A 38 11.26 0.15 7.37
N VAL A 39 10.05 0.25 7.92
CA VAL A 39 9.21 1.45 7.87
C VAL A 39 8.65 1.71 9.25
N SER A 40 8.87 2.92 9.74
CA SER A 40 8.38 3.37 11.05
C SER A 40 6.96 3.93 10.96
N GLU A 41 6.25 3.94 12.07
CA GLU A 41 4.91 4.51 12.16
C GLU A 41 4.91 5.99 11.75
N GLY A 42 3.95 6.38 10.92
CA GLY A 42 3.82 7.75 10.40
C GLY A 42 4.83 8.12 9.33
N GLU A 43 5.69 7.20 8.89
CA GLU A 43 6.67 7.46 7.83
C GLU A 43 6.00 7.33 6.44
N PHE A 44 6.45 8.14 5.48
CA PHE A 44 6.11 7.98 4.08
C PHE A 44 7.34 7.54 3.30
N VAL A 45 7.48 6.24 3.07
CA VAL A 45 8.63 5.65 2.38
C VAL A 45 8.32 5.42 0.91
N SER A 46 9.26 5.79 0.04
CA SER A 46 9.23 5.51 -1.39
C SER A 46 10.25 4.43 -1.74
N LEU A 47 9.79 3.26 -2.20
CA LEU A 47 10.64 2.20 -2.72
C LEU A 47 10.85 2.41 -4.22
N MET A 48 12.06 2.75 -4.60
CA MET A 48 12.47 3.01 -5.97
C MET A 48 13.32 1.88 -6.56
N GLY A 49 13.51 1.90 -7.86
CA GLY A 49 14.38 0.98 -8.60
C GLY A 49 13.96 0.82 -10.06
N ALA A 50 14.78 0.20 -10.88
CA ALA A 50 14.50 -0.06 -12.28
C ALA A 50 13.24 -0.93 -12.47
N SER A 51 12.64 -0.89 -13.67
CA SER A 51 11.56 -1.82 -14.01
C SER A 51 12.07 -3.27 -13.89
N GLY A 52 11.25 -4.13 -13.27
CA GLY A 52 11.64 -5.54 -13.05
C GLY A 52 12.59 -5.78 -11.87
N SER A 53 13.00 -4.76 -11.09
CA SER A 53 13.91 -4.94 -9.94
C SER A 53 13.30 -5.68 -8.73
N GLY A 54 11.98 -6.02 -8.77
CA GLY A 54 11.32 -6.75 -7.69
C GLY A 54 10.50 -5.90 -6.72
N LYS A 55 10.32 -4.59 -6.97
CA LYS A 55 9.59 -3.67 -6.07
C LYS A 55 8.17 -4.12 -5.75
N SER A 56 7.35 -4.35 -6.77
CA SER A 56 5.96 -4.83 -6.57
C SER A 56 5.95 -6.22 -5.93
N THR A 57 6.93 -7.09 -6.25
CA THR A 57 7.09 -8.37 -5.58
C THR A 57 7.31 -8.18 -4.08
N LEU A 58 8.25 -7.31 -3.69
CA LEU A 58 8.51 -7.04 -2.28
C LEU A 58 7.28 -6.44 -1.59
N LEU A 59 6.57 -5.50 -2.25
CA LEU A 59 5.33 -4.91 -1.72
C LEU A 59 4.25 -5.98 -1.50
N TYR A 60 4.09 -6.94 -2.42
CA TYR A 60 3.10 -8.01 -2.31
C TYR A 60 3.47 -9.04 -1.24
N LEU A 61 4.75 -9.32 -1.04
CA LEU A 61 5.23 -10.12 0.08
C LEU A 61 4.91 -9.43 1.41
N ILE A 62 5.25 -8.15 1.56
CA ILE A 62 4.94 -7.34 2.76
C ILE A 62 3.43 -7.35 3.05
N GLY A 63 2.62 -7.21 2.00
CA GLY A 63 1.16 -7.24 2.11
C GLY A 63 0.56 -8.64 2.30
N GLY A 64 1.38 -9.70 2.31
CA GLY A 64 0.93 -11.08 2.44
C GLY A 64 0.03 -11.55 1.30
N LEU A 65 0.17 -10.98 0.10
CA LEU A 65 -0.52 -11.41 -1.12
C LEU A 65 0.22 -12.58 -1.77
N ASP A 66 1.53 -12.63 -1.63
CA ASP A 66 2.38 -13.79 -1.93
C ASP A 66 3.04 -14.25 -0.61
N ARG A 67 3.20 -15.55 -0.42
CA ARG A 67 3.72 -16.15 0.82
C ARG A 67 4.95 -17.02 0.60
N ASP A 68 5.34 -17.22 -0.63
CA ASP A 68 6.46 -18.04 -1.00
C ASP A 68 7.75 -17.21 -1.03
N PHE A 69 8.45 -17.13 0.11
CA PHE A 69 9.70 -16.41 0.28
C PHE A 69 10.56 -17.03 1.39
N GLU A 70 11.85 -16.76 1.35
CA GLU A 70 12.79 -17.03 2.43
C GLU A 70 13.05 -15.75 3.23
N GLY A 71 13.48 -15.89 4.48
CA GLY A 71 13.71 -14.77 5.39
C GLY A 71 12.50 -14.47 6.26
N LYS A 72 12.37 -13.22 6.74
CA LYS A 72 11.31 -12.83 7.68
C LYS A 72 10.70 -11.49 7.30
N ILE A 73 9.38 -11.40 7.39
CA ILE A 73 8.63 -10.13 7.27
C ILE A 73 7.74 -9.99 8.49
N THR A 74 7.93 -8.89 9.22
CA THR A 74 7.08 -8.50 10.34
C THR A 74 6.21 -7.32 9.92
N LEU A 75 4.90 -7.43 10.13
CA LEU A 75 3.92 -6.38 9.83
C LEU A 75 3.10 -6.08 11.09
N CYS A 76 3.14 -4.85 11.59
CA CYS A 76 2.49 -4.42 12.82
C CYS A 76 2.75 -5.38 14.00
N GLY A 77 3.99 -5.86 14.13
CA GLY A 77 4.44 -6.77 15.20
C GLY A 77 4.15 -8.26 14.94
N GLU A 78 3.45 -8.63 13.85
CA GLU A 78 3.14 -10.01 13.50
C GLU A 78 4.08 -10.53 12.41
N ASP A 79 4.70 -11.70 12.61
CA ASP A 79 5.46 -12.41 11.58
C ASP A 79 4.50 -13.05 10.58
N ILE A 80 4.36 -12.41 9.40
CA ILE A 80 3.37 -12.83 8.41
C ILE A 80 3.67 -14.19 7.77
N GLY A 81 4.93 -14.62 7.74
CA GLY A 81 5.33 -15.94 7.23
C GLY A 81 4.77 -17.09 8.08
N SER A 82 4.64 -16.86 9.39
CA SER A 82 4.15 -17.86 10.36
C SER A 82 2.64 -17.91 10.51
N LEU A 83 1.89 -16.88 10.03
CA LEU A 83 0.46 -16.78 10.22
C LEU A 83 -0.32 -17.80 9.37
N LYS A 84 -1.40 -18.35 9.93
CA LYS A 84 -2.41 -19.08 9.16
C LYS A 84 -3.20 -18.13 8.26
N ASP A 85 -3.75 -18.63 7.14
CA ASP A 85 -4.45 -17.82 6.13
C ASP A 85 -5.58 -16.96 6.72
N SER A 86 -6.36 -17.50 7.65
CA SER A 86 -7.44 -16.75 8.29
C SER A 86 -6.94 -15.57 9.12
N LYS A 87 -5.82 -15.74 9.86
CA LYS A 87 -5.20 -14.67 10.63
C LYS A 87 -4.56 -13.62 9.72
N LEU A 88 -3.86 -14.07 8.66
CA LEU A 88 -3.26 -13.16 7.69
C LEU A 88 -4.31 -12.34 6.93
N SER A 89 -5.44 -12.97 6.54
CA SER A 89 -6.56 -12.26 5.91
C SER A 89 -7.17 -11.21 6.85
N LYS A 90 -7.29 -11.53 8.13
CA LYS A 90 -7.75 -10.59 9.14
C LYS A 90 -6.74 -9.44 9.35
N LEU A 91 -5.45 -9.75 9.45
CA LEU A 91 -4.38 -8.74 9.56
C LEU A 91 -4.42 -7.77 8.38
N ARG A 92 -4.54 -8.29 7.13
CA ARG A 92 -4.68 -7.44 5.94
C ARG A 92 -5.87 -6.50 6.03
N LEU A 93 -7.01 -7.02 6.42
CA LEU A 93 -8.23 -6.22 6.52
C LEU A 93 -8.16 -5.15 7.60
N ASP A 94 -7.60 -5.50 8.76
CA ASP A 94 -7.56 -4.63 9.94
C ASP A 94 -6.40 -3.60 9.88
N LYS A 95 -5.31 -3.92 9.17
CA LYS A 95 -4.05 -3.15 9.24
C LYS A 95 -3.58 -2.56 7.93
N LEU A 96 -4.06 -3.05 6.79
CA LEU A 96 -3.55 -2.64 5.48
C LEU A 96 -4.62 -1.99 4.61
N GLY A 97 -4.24 -0.90 3.95
CA GLY A 97 -4.92 -0.37 2.79
C GLY A 97 -4.08 -0.60 1.53
N PHE A 98 -4.65 -1.23 0.50
CA PHE A 98 -3.97 -1.42 -0.78
C PHE A 98 -4.45 -0.41 -1.82
N VAL A 99 -3.50 0.21 -2.52
CA VAL A 99 -3.73 1.08 -3.67
C VAL A 99 -2.91 0.57 -4.85
N PHE A 100 -3.57 0.21 -5.95
CA PHE A 100 -2.94 -0.39 -7.14
C PHE A 100 -2.93 0.59 -8.32
N GLN A 101 -2.04 0.36 -9.26
CA GLN A 101 -1.92 1.13 -10.50
C GLN A 101 -3.21 1.10 -11.35
N PHE A 102 -3.93 -0.02 -11.38
CA PHE A 102 -5.16 -0.22 -12.17
C PHE A 102 -6.46 -0.02 -11.37
N TYR A 103 -6.41 0.70 -10.24
CA TYR A 103 -7.55 1.05 -9.38
C TYR A 103 -8.32 -0.14 -8.79
N ASN A 104 -8.49 -1.22 -9.54
CA ASN A 104 -9.20 -2.46 -9.16
C ASN A 104 -10.60 -2.18 -8.57
N LEU A 105 -11.35 -1.29 -9.23
CA LEU A 105 -12.73 -0.99 -8.87
C LEU A 105 -13.69 -2.03 -9.44
N VAL A 106 -14.73 -2.35 -8.69
CA VAL A 106 -15.82 -3.20 -9.14
C VAL A 106 -16.76 -2.36 -9.99
N MET A 107 -16.79 -2.60 -11.31
CA MET A 107 -17.39 -1.71 -12.30
C MET A 107 -18.92 -1.60 -12.20
N ASN A 108 -19.59 -2.59 -11.59
CA ASN A 108 -21.04 -2.62 -11.37
C ASN A 108 -21.46 -2.11 -9.98
N LEU A 109 -20.53 -1.57 -9.20
CA LEU A 109 -20.78 -0.88 -7.95
C LEU A 109 -20.48 0.61 -8.11
N ASN A 110 -21.30 1.48 -7.49
CA ASN A 110 -21.03 2.90 -7.45
C ASN A 110 -19.84 3.23 -6.51
N VAL A 111 -19.46 4.50 -6.41
CA VAL A 111 -18.32 4.96 -5.60
C VAL A 111 -18.44 4.53 -4.13
N GLU A 112 -19.57 4.83 -3.47
CA GLU A 112 -19.73 4.50 -2.05
C GLU A 112 -19.69 2.98 -1.80
N ASP A 113 -20.27 2.19 -2.69
CA ASP A 113 -20.28 0.75 -2.57
C ASP A 113 -18.90 0.14 -2.82
N ASN A 114 -18.11 0.69 -3.75
CA ASN A 114 -16.71 0.32 -3.94
C ASN A 114 -15.87 0.62 -2.69
N ILE A 115 -16.07 1.79 -2.10
CA ILE A 115 -15.34 2.20 -0.88
C ILE A 115 -15.69 1.27 0.29
N MET A 116 -16.98 0.98 0.49
CA MET A 116 -17.45 0.15 1.61
C MET A 116 -17.22 -1.35 1.41
N LEU A 117 -16.86 -1.80 0.21
CA LEU A 117 -16.81 -3.22 -0.14
C LEU A 117 -15.98 -4.08 0.83
N PRO A 118 -14.74 -3.74 1.19
CA PRO A 118 -13.93 -4.58 2.08
C PRO A 118 -14.59 -4.80 3.45
N GLU A 119 -15.13 -3.74 4.03
CA GLU A 119 -15.74 -3.78 5.35
C GLU A 119 -17.10 -4.49 5.36
N THR A 120 -17.87 -4.35 4.27
CA THR A 120 -19.16 -5.06 4.15
C THR A 120 -18.95 -6.56 3.92
N VAL A 121 -17.91 -6.96 3.18
CA VAL A 121 -17.51 -8.37 3.05
C VAL A 121 -17.06 -8.95 4.40
N ASN A 122 -16.46 -8.14 5.26
CA ASN A 122 -16.12 -8.50 6.63
C ASN A 122 -17.31 -8.51 7.61
N GLY A 123 -18.52 -8.23 7.12
CA GLY A 123 -19.75 -8.33 7.90
C GLY A 123 -20.23 -7.03 8.56
N LYS A 124 -19.53 -5.89 8.38
CA LYS A 124 -20.01 -4.59 8.87
C LYS A 124 -21.22 -4.13 8.07
N LYS A 125 -22.21 -3.58 8.74
CA LYS A 125 -23.39 -3.00 8.08
C LYS A 125 -23.04 -1.63 7.48
N LYS A 126 -23.61 -1.31 6.33
CA LYS A 126 -23.42 0.02 5.68
C LYS A 126 -23.79 1.18 6.59
N SER A 127 -24.80 1.01 7.48
CA SER A 127 -25.19 2.03 8.46
C SER A 127 -24.08 2.36 9.47
N GLU A 128 -23.25 1.39 9.83
CA GLU A 128 -22.12 1.56 10.76
C GLU A 128 -20.96 2.33 10.11
N LEU A 129 -20.83 2.21 8.78
CA LEU A 129 -19.75 2.81 8.00
C LEU A 129 -20.07 4.24 7.53
N LYS A 130 -21.33 4.68 7.63
CA LYS A 130 -21.81 5.92 7.01
C LYS A 130 -21.02 7.15 7.42
N LYS A 131 -20.78 7.34 8.71
CA LYS A 131 -20.03 8.51 9.23
C LYS A 131 -18.60 8.53 8.69
N GLN A 132 -17.91 7.40 8.77
CA GLN A 132 -16.53 7.27 8.28
C GLN A 132 -16.45 7.44 6.77
N LEU A 133 -17.44 6.91 6.02
CA LEU A 133 -17.54 7.11 4.58
C LEU A 133 -17.70 8.61 4.23
N ASP A 134 -18.54 9.34 4.94
CA ASP A 134 -18.75 10.76 4.70
C ASP A 134 -17.44 11.56 4.89
N GLU A 135 -16.71 11.29 5.97
CA GLU A 135 -15.40 11.90 6.25
C GLU A 135 -14.36 11.56 5.15
N ILE A 136 -14.33 10.31 4.67
CA ILE A 136 -13.40 9.88 3.62
C ILE A 136 -13.75 10.50 2.27
N LEU A 137 -15.03 10.58 1.93
CA LEU A 137 -15.49 11.24 0.70
C LEU A 137 -15.10 12.73 0.68
N GLU A 138 -15.14 13.41 1.83
CA GLU A 138 -14.68 14.79 1.97
C GLU A 138 -13.16 14.89 1.76
N ILE A 139 -12.37 14.09 2.48
CA ILE A 139 -10.91 14.08 2.38
C ILE A 139 -10.44 13.81 0.94
N THR A 140 -11.11 12.89 0.24
CA THR A 140 -10.76 12.49 -1.12
C THR A 140 -11.39 13.34 -2.22
N GLY A 141 -12.28 14.30 -1.85
CA GLY A 141 -12.97 15.17 -2.79
C GLY A 141 -14.00 14.44 -3.67
N LEU A 142 -14.66 13.42 -3.13
CA LEU A 142 -15.59 12.57 -3.87
C LEU A 142 -17.06 12.72 -3.46
N ILE A 143 -17.41 13.71 -2.64
CA ILE A 143 -18.78 13.92 -2.12
C ILE A 143 -19.80 13.93 -3.28
N GLU A 144 -19.58 14.78 -4.29
CA GLU A 144 -20.47 14.92 -5.45
C GLU A 144 -20.47 13.68 -6.38
N LYS A 145 -19.51 12.77 -6.21
CA LYS A 145 -19.37 11.55 -7.00
C LYS A 145 -19.85 10.30 -6.27
N ARG A 146 -20.40 10.45 -5.07
CA ARG A 146 -20.78 9.34 -4.18
C ARG A 146 -21.57 8.23 -4.88
N LYS A 147 -22.51 8.58 -5.74
CA LYS A 147 -23.38 7.64 -6.46
C LYS A 147 -22.95 7.38 -7.91
N ALA A 148 -21.86 8.00 -8.35
CA ALA A 148 -21.34 7.79 -9.69
C ALA A 148 -20.82 6.37 -9.90
N MET A 149 -20.90 5.89 -11.13
CA MET A 149 -20.35 4.58 -11.52
C MET A 149 -18.89 4.77 -11.97
N PRO A 150 -17.98 3.78 -11.75
CA PRO A 150 -16.57 3.89 -12.09
C PRO A 150 -16.29 4.31 -13.53
N ASN A 151 -17.07 3.82 -14.49
CA ASN A 151 -16.92 4.15 -15.92
C ASN A 151 -17.26 5.60 -16.29
N THR A 152 -17.85 6.37 -15.37
CA THR A 152 -18.15 7.81 -15.56
C THR A 152 -17.09 8.72 -14.91
N LEU A 153 -16.08 8.13 -14.29
CA LEU A 153 -15.02 8.84 -13.57
C LEU A 153 -13.74 8.95 -14.40
N SER A 154 -13.03 10.07 -14.27
CA SER A 154 -11.65 10.18 -14.77
C SER A 154 -10.71 9.22 -14.05
N GLY A 155 -9.53 8.92 -14.63
CA GLY A 155 -8.52 8.07 -13.99
C GLY A 155 -8.12 8.58 -12.60
N GLY A 156 -7.90 9.88 -12.43
CA GLY A 156 -7.60 10.48 -11.13
C GLY A 156 -8.74 10.34 -10.13
N GLN A 157 -10.01 10.43 -10.56
CA GLN A 157 -11.16 10.17 -9.70
C GLN A 157 -11.27 8.69 -9.32
N GLN A 158 -11.05 7.77 -10.25
CA GLN A 158 -11.01 6.33 -9.95
C GLN A 158 -9.91 5.99 -8.95
N GLN A 159 -8.73 6.61 -9.06
CA GLN A 159 -7.64 6.44 -8.10
C GLN A 159 -8.01 7.00 -6.73
N ARG A 160 -8.69 8.14 -6.65
CA ARG A 160 -9.22 8.67 -5.39
C ARG A 160 -10.22 7.71 -4.73
N VAL A 161 -11.06 7.02 -5.52
CA VAL A 161 -11.97 5.95 -5.01
C VAL A 161 -11.16 4.77 -4.46
N ALA A 162 -10.10 4.34 -5.13
CA ALA A 162 -9.23 3.26 -4.65
C ALA A 162 -8.53 3.65 -3.33
N ILE A 163 -8.06 4.91 -3.21
CA ILE A 163 -7.49 5.44 -1.97
C ILE A 163 -8.56 5.51 -0.87
N ALA A 164 -9.74 6.03 -1.17
CA ALA A 164 -10.86 6.10 -0.22
C ALA A 164 -11.25 4.71 0.31
N ARG A 165 -11.28 3.69 -0.57
CA ARG A 165 -11.51 2.29 -0.20
C ARG A 165 -10.42 1.77 0.74
N ALA A 166 -9.17 2.09 0.46
CA ALA A 166 -8.04 1.69 1.29
C ALA A 166 -8.09 2.33 2.69
N LEU A 167 -8.67 3.52 2.83
CA LEU A 167 -8.76 4.27 4.09
C LEU A 167 -9.91 3.83 5.00
N LEU A 168 -10.98 3.24 4.46
CA LEU A 168 -12.22 3.02 5.22
C LEU A 168 -12.04 2.10 6.42
N GLY A 169 -11.14 1.09 6.33
CA GLY A 169 -10.80 0.21 7.45
C GLY A 169 -9.98 0.87 8.55
N ASN A 170 -9.62 2.14 8.41
CA ASN A 170 -8.65 2.82 9.28
C ASN A 170 -7.34 2.04 9.42
N PRO A 171 -6.67 1.75 8.29
CA PRO A 171 -5.47 0.91 8.30
C PRO A 171 -4.31 1.57 9.04
N SER A 172 -3.38 0.76 9.54
CA SER A 172 -2.11 1.25 10.09
C SER A 172 -1.12 1.64 8.98
N VAL A 173 -1.22 1.01 7.81
CA VAL A 173 -0.30 1.20 6.68
C VAL A 173 -1.06 1.19 5.36
N ILE A 174 -0.70 2.11 4.47
CA ILE A 174 -1.07 2.06 3.04
C ILE A 174 0.10 1.50 2.24
N LEU A 175 -0.18 0.44 1.48
CA LEU A 175 0.73 -0.13 0.48
C LEU A 175 0.26 0.33 -0.91
N ALA A 176 1.08 1.11 -1.62
CA ALA A 176 0.74 1.69 -2.91
C ALA A 176 1.69 1.21 -4.01
N ASP A 177 1.16 0.46 -4.99
CA ASP A 177 1.92 -0.04 -6.13
C ASP A 177 1.70 0.86 -7.34
N GLU A 178 2.71 1.67 -7.69
CA GLU A 178 2.69 2.63 -8.81
C GLU A 178 1.38 3.47 -8.84
N PRO A 179 0.99 4.14 -7.74
CA PRO A 179 -0.35 4.72 -7.58
C PRO A 179 -0.69 5.82 -8.58
N THR A 180 0.28 6.27 -9.36
CA THR A 180 0.13 7.34 -10.37
C THR A 180 0.53 6.91 -11.77
N GLY A 181 0.90 5.64 -11.97
CA GLY A 181 1.48 5.15 -13.22
C GLY A 181 0.56 5.27 -14.45
N ASN A 182 -0.76 5.33 -14.25
CA ASN A 182 -1.75 5.47 -15.31
C ASN A 182 -2.44 6.84 -15.35
N LEU A 183 -1.84 7.86 -14.70
CA LEU A 183 -2.44 9.18 -14.58
C LEU A 183 -1.68 10.22 -15.41
N ASP A 184 -2.42 11.24 -15.85
CA ASP A 184 -1.82 12.47 -16.40
C ASP A 184 -1.06 13.25 -15.32
N SER A 185 -0.22 14.20 -15.73
CA SER A 185 0.65 14.94 -14.82
C SER A 185 -0.10 15.76 -13.77
N LYS A 186 -1.30 16.27 -14.08
CA LYS A 186 -2.12 17.03 -13.14
C LYS A 186 -2.71 16.10 -12.08
N SER A 187 -3.34 15.02 -12.52
CA SER A 187 -3.90 13.99 -11.62
C SER A 187 -2.81 13.37 -10.74
N THR A 188 -1.60 13.15 -11.30
CA THR A 188 -0.43 12.66 -10.55
C THR A 188 -0.13 13.58 -9.36
N VAL A 189 -0.01 14.88 -9.59
CA VAL A 189 0.25 15.86 -8.50
C VAL A 189 -0.87 15.82 -7.46
N GLU A 190 -2.13 15.81 -7.90
CA GLU A 190 -3.29 15.78 -6.99
C GLU A 190 -3.31 14.52 -6.10
N ILE A 191 -2.95 13.34 -6.64
CA ILE A 191 -2.88 12.10 -5.87
C ILE A 191 -1.70 12.12 -4.89
N MET A 192 -0.54 12.61 -5.32
CA MET A 192 0.63 12.69 -4.44
C MET A 192 0.41 13.70 -3.30
N GLU A 193 -0.25 14.84 -3.58
CA GLU A 193 -0.66 15.80 -2.54
C GLU A 193 -1.65 15.17 -1.55
N LEU A 194 -2.59 14.34 -2.02
CA LEU A 194 -3.50 13.60 -1.15
C LEU A 194 -2.73 12.66 -0.22
N PHE A 195 -1.77 11.88 -0.73
CA PHE A 195 -0.92 11.02 0.11
C PHE A 195 -0.11 11.83 1.12
N ARG A 196 0.49 12.95 0.69
CA ARG A 196 1.24 13.83 1.59
C ARG A 196 0.36 14.38 2.72
N LYS A 197 -0.86 14.83 2.38
CA LYS A 197 -1.83 15.30 3.37
C LYS A 197 -2.22 14.21 4.36
N LEU A 198 -2.50 12.99 3.89
CA LEU A 198 -2.81 11.84 4.75
C LEU A 198 -1.65 11.52 5.70
N ASN A 199 -0.41 11.54 5.20
CA ASN A 199 0.75 11.31 6.03
C ASN A 199 0.95 12.42 7.07
N GLN A 200 0.92 13.69 6.67
CA GLN A 200 1.23 14.82 7.56
C GLN A 200 0.14 15.08 8.60
N GLU A 201 -1.15 15.07 8.18
CA GLU A 201 -2.29 15.43 9.03
C GLU A 201 -2.85 14.24 9.82
N LYS A 202 -2.84 13.02 9.22
CA LYS A 202 -3.38 11.80 9.84
C LYS A 202 -2.31 10.86 10.38
N LYS A 203 -1.03 11.22 10.22
CA LYS A 203 0.11 10.35 10.59
C LYS A 203 0.03 8.96 9.94
N MET A 204 -0.58 8.88 8.75
CA MET A 204 -0.72 7.64 8.01
C MET A 204 0.65 7.14 7.56
N THR A 205 0.98 5.90 7.89
CA THR A 205 2.17 5.25 7.35
C THR A 205 1.94 4.84 5.92
N ILE A 206 2.85 5.18 5.02
CA ILE A 206 2.71 4.89 3.58
C ILE A 206 4.00 4.26 3.06
N LEU A 207 3.88 3.12 2.40
CA LEU A 207 4.93 2.55 1.58
C LEU A 207 4.45 2.56 0.12
N GLN A 208 5.05 3.41 -0.71
CA GLN A 208 4.78 3.42 -2.15
C GLN A 208 5.92 2.80 -2.94
N VAL A 209 5.57 2.09 -4.00
CA VAL A 209 6.48 1.70 -5.07
C VAL A 209 6.34 2.69 -6.21
N THR A 210 7.43 3.22 -6.71
CA THR A 210 7.41 4.08 -7.89
C THR A 210 8.76 4.05 -8.63
N HIS A 211 8.72 4.30 -9.94
CA HIS A 211 9.91 4.56 -10.76
C HIS A 211 10.11 6.07 -11.05
N SER A 212 9.18 6.92 -10.59
CA SER A 212 9.21 8.37 -10.78
C SER A 212 9.91 9.06 -9.61
N GLU A 213 11.05 9.69 -9.86
CA GLU A 213 11.76 10.51 -8.87
C GLU A 213 10.88 11.63 -8.30
N LYS A 214 10.04 12.25 -9.17
CA LYS A 214 9.08 13.26 -8.76
C LYS A 214 8.05 12.71 -7.76
N CYS A 215 7.53 11.50 -7.97
CA CYS A 215 6.61 10.89 -7.02
C CYS A 215 7.34 10.43 -5.75
N ALA A 216 8.57 9.93 -5.87
CA ALA A 216 9.38 9.53 -4.75
C ALA A 216 9.71 10.68 -3.79
N SER A 217 9.91 11.90 -4.33
CA SER A 217 10.23 13.09 -3.52
C SER A 217 9.08 13.56 -2.60
N TYR A 218 7.88 13.00 -2.71
CA TYR A 218 6.80 13.22 -1.74
C TYR A 218 6.98 12.40 -0.46
N GLY A 219 7.74 11.31 -0.53
CA GLY A 219 8.12 10.51 0.64
C GLY A 219 9.10 11.24 1.55
N THR A 220 9.11 10.86 2.82
CA THR A 220 10.07 11.36 3.82
C THR A 220 11.41 10.65 3.70
N ARG A 221 11.42 9.43 3.15
CA ARG A 221 12.62 8.61 2.89
C ARG A 221 12.47 7.82 1.60
N VAL A 222 13.58 7.65 0.89
CA VAL A 222 13.67 6.82 -0.31
C VAL A 222 14.56 5.62 -0.01
N ILE A 223 14.07 4.43 -0.36
CA ILE A 223 14.83 3.17 -0.36
C ILE A 223 14.96 2.74 -1.81
N THR A 224 16.14 2.35 -2.24
CA THR A 224 16.35 1.84 -3.59
C THR A 224 16.43 0.32 -3.58
N LEU A 225 15.72 -0.33 -4.49
CA LEU A 225 15.85 -1.75 -4.76
C LEU A 225 16.64 -1.93 -6.06
N ASP A 226 17.85 -2.44 -5.93
CA ASP A 226 18.74 -2.73 -7.06
C ASP A 226 19.13 -4.20 -7.05
N ASN A 227 18.93 -4.89 -8.20
CA ASN A 227 19.25 -6.31 -8.36
C ASN A 227 18.76 -7.19 -7.20
N GLY A 228 17.54 -6.93 -6.72
CA GLY A 228 16.91 -7.68 -5.63
C GLY A 228 17.40 -7.33 -4.22
N LYS A 229 18.31 -6.36 -4.07
CA LYS A 229 18.84 -5.88 -2.78
C LYS A 229 18.38 -4.47 -2.49
N THR A 230 18.08 -4.21 -1.23
CA THR A 230 17.74 -2.85 -0.78
C THR A 230 19.01 -2.09 -0.41
N VAL A 231 19.05 -0.80 -0.83
CA VAL A 231 20.13 0.15 -0.54
C VAL A 231 19.47 1.45 -0.04
N GLY A 232 19.88 1.95 1.11
CA GLY A 232 19.37 3.20 1.69
C GLY A 232 19.11 3.12 3.16
#